data_d96ef4533cfb972d04436c7184329e97
#
_entry.id   d96ef4533cfb972d04436c7184329e97
#
_cell.length_a   1.000
_cell.length_b   1.000
_cell.length_c   1.000
_cell.angle_alpha   90.00
_cell.angle_beta   90.00
_cell.angle_gamma   90.00
#
_symmetry.space_group_name_H-M   'P 1'
#
loop_
_entity.id
_entity.type
_entity.pdbx_description
1 polymer ?
#
loop_
_entity_poly.entity_id
_entity_poly.type
_entity_poly.pdbx_seq_one_letter_code
_entity_poly.pdbx_strand_id
1 'polypeptide(L)'
;RPEGNAQYLEPTGKFAHFLDDPYTEVVPRAPLDDEVTVAVIGAGFAGLVTGARLKEAGVEDVRLIDGGGDVGGTWYWNRYPGAMCDTAAMIYLPLLEETGHMPSQKYTMAPEIFGHAQRIATTFDLYEKALFSTQVTALDWDETTHRWIISTNRGDKIRAQFVTMGTGPLHRPKLPGVPGIDSFEGHCFHTSRWDYEYTGGDPSGAP
;
A
#
# COMPACT_ATOMS: atom_id res chain seq x y z
N ARG A 1 20.67 24.69 0.79
CA ARG A 1 20.05 23.35 0.76
C ARG A 1 19.75 22.98 -0.69
N PRO A 2 19.88 21.71 -1.10
CA PRO A 2 19.40 21.28 -2.40
C PRO A 2 17.90 21.60 -2.53
N GLU A 3 17.47 22.04 -3.70
CA GLU A 3 16.07 22.37 -3.97
C GLU A 3 15.35 21.23 -4.68
N GLY A 4 14.03 21.13 -4.48
CA GLY A 4 13.18 20.15 -5.15
C GLY A 4 13.59 18.71 -4.86
N ASN A 5 13.58 17.87 -5.91
CA ASN A 5 13.89 16.44 -5.79
C ASN A 5 15.34 16.14 -5.39
N ALA A 6 16.28 17.10 -5.53
CA ALA A 6 17.68 16.92 -5.18
C ALA A 6 17.93 16.79 -3.65
N GLN A 7 16.93 17.12 -2.83
CA GLN A 7 17.02 16.90 -1.37
C GLN A 7 16.82 15.42 -0.96
N TYR A 8 16.37 14.57 -1.89
CA TYR A 8 16.14 13.14 -1.66
C TYR A 8 16.92 12.30 -2.66
N LEU A 9 17.34 11.12 -2.22
CA LEU A 9 17.96 10.12 -3.07
C LEU A 9 17.03 8.91 -3.19
N GLU A 10 17.05 8.30 -4.36
CA GLU A 10 16.37 6.99 -4.55
C GLU A 10 17.21 5.91 -3.87
N PRO A 11 16.56 4.91 -3.22
CA PRO A 11 17.26 3.77 -2.63
C PRO A 11 17.91 2.92 -3.74
N THR A 12 19.22 3.06 -3.87
CA THR A 12 20.05 2.30 -4.82
C THR A 12 21.27 1.71 -4.12
N GLY A 13 22.03 0.84 -4.78
CA GLY A 13 23.23 0.23 -4.21
C GLY A 13 22.92 -0.50 -2.89
N LYS A 14 23.63 -0.16 -1.82
CA LYS A 14 23.44 -0.78 -0.50
C LYS A 14 22.06 -0.55 0.13
N PHE A 15 21.31 0.43 -0.37
CA PHE A 15 19.97 0.76 0.11
C PHE A 15 18.84 0.19 -0.76
N ALA A 16 19.15 -0.54 -1.83
CA ALA A 16 18.16 -1.07 -2.77
C ALA A 16 17.13 -1.99 -2.06
N HIS A 17 17.56 -2.71 -1.02
CA HIS A 17 16.71 -3.59 -0.21
C HIS A 17 15.58 -2.86 0.52
N PHE A 18 15.63 -1.51 0.66
CA PHE A 18 14.51 -0.74 1.20
C PHE A 18 13.28 -0.73 0.28
N LEU A 19 13.43 -1.12 -0.99
CA LEU A 19 12.31 -1.25 -1.91
C LEU A 19 11.57 -2.59 -1.76
N ASP A 20 12.18 -3.56 -1.10
CA ASP A 20 11.59 -4.88 -0.87
C ASP A 20 10.49 -4.82 0.19
N ASP A 21 9.59 -5.79 0.14
CA ASP A 21 8.57 -6.00 1.17
C ASP A 21 9.13 -6.92 2.26
N PRO A 22 9.38 -6.42 3.48
CA PRO A 22 9.95 -7.25 4.55
C PRO A 22 8.87 -8.06 5.30
N TYR A 23 7.59 -7.83 5.01
CA TYR A 23 6.49 -8.39 5.80
C TYR A 23 5.80 -9.57 5.13
N THR A 24 5.91 -9.69 3.81
CA THR A 24 5.24 -10.75 3.06
C THR A 24 6.13 -11.28 1.95
N GLU A 25 6.30 -12.60 1.91
CA GLU A 25 7.01 -13.27 0.84
C GLU A 25 6.20 -13.21 -0.45
N VAL A 26 6.87 -12.87 -1.55
CA VAL A 26 6.24 -12.82 -2.87
C VAL A 26 6.05 -14.23 -3.42
N VAL A 27 4.83 -14.72 -3.44
CA VAL A 27 4.51 -16.04 -4.01
C VAL A 27 4.53 -15.95 -5.54
N PRO A 28 5.34 -16.76 -6.24
CA PRO A 28 5.34 -16.82 -7.69
C PRO A 28 3.96 -17.23 -8.24
N ARG A 29 3.52 -16.58 -9.31
CA ARG A 29 2.33 -16.94 -10.09
C ARG A 29 2.53 -16.66 -11.57
N ALA A 30 1.75 -17.29 -12.42
CA ALA A 30 1.71 -16.96 -13.84
C ALA A 30 1.15 -15.53 -14.05
N PRO A 31 1.59 -14.83 -15.10
CA PRO A 31 0.97 -13.59 -15.54
C PRO A 31 -0.53 -13.77 -15.81
N LEU A 32 -1.30 -12.74 -15.47
CA LEU A 32 -2.75 -12.69 -15.73
C LEU A 32 -3.04 -11.93 -17.03
N ASP A 33 -3.99 -12.44 -17.78
CA ASP A 33 -4.69 -11.70 -18.84
C ASP A 33 -6.14 -11.56 -18.38
N ASP A 34 -6.52 -10.38 -17.91
CA ASP A 34 -7.79 -10.13 -17.22
C ASP A 34 -8.53 -8.93 -17.82
N GLU A 35 -9.84 -8.90 -17.62
CA GLU A 35 -10.67 -7.76 -18.00
C GLU A 35 -11.66 -7.45 -16.88
N VAL A 36 -11.72 -6.19 -16.47
CA VAL A 36 -12.56 -5.73 -15.36
C VAL A 36 -13.23 -4.40 -15.67
N THR A 37 -14.35 -4.14 -15.02
CA THR A 37 -15.03 -2.85 -15.13
C THR A 37 -14.20 -1.73 -14.49
N VAL A 38 -13.73 -1.94 -13.26
CA VAL A 38 -12.95 -0.94 -12.53
C VAL A 38 -11.66 -1.56 -11.97
N ALA A 39 -10.53 -0.96 -12.29
CA ALA A 39 -9.27 -1.22 -11.60
C ALA A 39 -8.98 -0.12 -10.58
N VAL A 40 -8.69 -0.52 -9.35
CA VAL A 40 -8.34 0.35 -8.23
C VAL A 40 -6.87 0.15 -7.91
N ILE A 41 -6.04 1.15 -8.15
CA ILE A 41 -4.60 1.09 -7.91
C ILE A 41 -4.30 1.61 -6.51
N GLY A 42 -3.87 0.71 -5.64
CA GLY A 42 -3.64 0.94 -4.22
C GLY A 42 -4.77 0.36 -3.36
N ALA A 43 -4.41 -0.43 -2.34
CA ALA A 43 -5.30 -1.05 -1.36
C ALA A 43 -5.15 -0.45 0.05
N GLY A 44 -4.72 0.81 0.13
CA GLY A 44 -4.87 1.63 1.34
C GLY A 44 -6.32 2.08 1.54
N PHE A 45 -6.60 2.95 2.53
CA PHE A 45 -7.97 3.38 2.81
C PHE A 45 -8.70 3.97 1.59
N ALA A 46 -8.02 4.74 0.74
CA ALA A 46 -8.65 5.27 -0.46
C ALA A 46 -9.15 4.17 -1.40
N GLY A 47 -8.33 3.15 -1.65
CA GLY A 47 -8.72 2.01 -2.48
C GLY A 47 -9.79 1.14 -1.84
N LEU A 48 -9.69 0.88 -0.54
CA LEU A 48 -10.67 0.10 0.22
C LEU A 48 -12.05 0.77 0.23
N VAL A 49 -12.10 2.08 0.50
CA VAL A 49 -13.35 2.85 0.45
C VAL A 49 -13.94 2.85 -0.96
N THR A 50 -13.09 3.03 -1.98
CA THR A 50 -13.53 2.96 -3.38
C THR A 50 -14.14 1.59 -3.70
N GLY A 51 -13.46 0.50 -3.35
CA GLY A 51 -13.95 -0.86 -3.58
C GLY A 51 -15.27 -1.13 -2.85
N ALA A 52 -15.36 -0.75 -1.58
CA ALA A 52 -16.57 -0.89 -0.77
C ALA A 52 -17.76 -0.13 -1.38
N ARG A 53 -17.58 1.13 -1.75
CA ARG A 53 -18.66 1.96 -2.33
C ARG A 53 -19.06 1.51 -3.73
N LEU A 54 -18.12 1.01 -4.54
CA LEU A 54 -18.43 0.38 -5.83
C LEU A 54 -19.32 -0.86 -5.64
N LYS A 55 -18.96 -1.72 -4.68
CA LYS A 55 -19.74 -2.91 -4.37
C LYS A 55 -21.16 -2.56 -3.89
N GLU A 56 -21.31 -1.61 -3.00
CA GLU A 56 -22.63 -1.11 -2.57
C GLU A 56 -23.46 -0.53 -3.73
N ALA A 57 -22.80 0.07 -4.71
CA ALA A 57 -23.45 0.55 -5.93
C ALA A 57 -23.77 -0.55 -6.96
N GLY A 58 -23.49 -1.82 -6.63
CA GLY A 58 -23.75 -2.97 -7.51
C GLY A 58 -22.66 -3.20 -8.58
N VAL A 59 -21.49 -2.59 -8.46
CA VAL A 59 -20.35 -2.83 -9.35
C VAL A 59 -19.49 -3.95 -8.74
N GLU A 60 -19.75 -5.19 -9.16
CA GLU A 60 -19.07 -6.38 -8.63
C GLU A 60 -17.73 -6.69 -9.31
N ASP A 61 -17.54 -6.21 -10.53
CA ASP A 61 -16.36 -6.48 -11.34
C ASP A 61 -15.29 -5.41 -11.11
N VAL A 62 -14.58 -5.56 -9.99
CA VAL A 62 -13.56 -4.65 -9.50
C VAL A 62 -12.25 -5.42 -9.27
N ARG A 63 -11.11 -4.82 -9.56
CA ARG A 63 -9.79 -5.36 -9.27
C ARG A 63 -8.96 -4.35 -8.45
N LEU A 64 -8.58 -4.70 -7.24
CA LEU A 64 -7.60 -3.94 -6.45
C LEU A 64 -6.20 -4.42 -6.82
N ILE A 65 -5.25 -3.49 -6.98
CA ILE A 65 -3.86 -3.82 -7.33
C ILE A 65 -2.94 -3.06 -6.37
N ASP A 66 -2.15 -3.77 -5.57
CA ASP A 66 -1.25 -3.15 -4.59
C ASP A 66 0.15 -3.78 -4.62
N GLY A 67 1.17 -2.94 -4.46
CA GLY A 67 2.57 -3.37 -4.37
C GLY A 67 2.91 -4.07 -3.05
N GLY A 68 2.14 -3.85 -1.99
CA GLY A 68 2.27 -4.54 -0.71
C GLY A 68 1.67 -5.94 -0.73
N GLY A 69 2.06 -6.74 0.25
CA GLY A 69 1.56 -8.11 0.41
C GLY A 69 0.18 -8.21 1.06
N ASP A 70 -0.39 -7.08 1.51
CA ASP A 70 -1.73 -7.01 2.10
C ASP A 70 -2.32 -5.60 1.91
N VAL A 71 -3.57 -5.43 2.28
CA VAL A 71 -4.25 -4.14 2.36
C VAL A 71 -3.62 -3.24 3.43
N GLY A 72 -4.02 -1.97 3.48
CA GLY A 72 -3.63 -1.05 4.56
C GLY A 72 -2.74 0.11 4.12
N GLY A 73 -2.04 0.00 2.97
CA GLY A 73 -1.24 1.09 2.42
C GLY A 73 -0.23 1.63 3.42
N THR A 74 -0.37 2.89 3.85
CA THR A 74 0.50 3.50 4.88
C THR A 74 0.68 2.61 6.10
N TRP A 75 -0.35 1.94 6.57
CA TRP A 75 -0.35 1.15 7.80
C TRP A 75 0.14 -0.28 7.61
N TYR A 76 0.16 -0.75 6.38
CA TYR A 76 0.88 -1.96 5.99
C TYR A 76 2.39 -1.74 6.03
N TRP A 77 2.87 -0.61 5.49
CA TRP A 77 4.30 -0.34 5.35
C TRP A 77 4.95 0.23 6.62
N ASN A 78 4.24 1.04 7.40
CA ASN A 78 4.80 1.77 8.54
C ASN A 78 4.43 1.08 9.86
N ARG A 79 5.19 0.06 10.21
CA ARG A 79 5.00 -0.78 11.40
C ARG A 79 6.05 -0.56 12.49
N TYR A 80 6.71 0.59 12.52
CA TYR A 80 7.68 0.88 13.56
C TYR A 80 7.01 1.01 14.94
N PRO A 81 7.75 0.69 16.06
CA PRO A 81 7.18 0.74 17.41
C PRO A 81 6.59 2.12 17.74
N GLY A 82 5.38 2.15 18.29
CA GLY A 82 4.70 3.39 18.66
C GLY A 82 4.11 4.17 17.48
N ALA A 83 4.10 3.64 16.26
CA ALA A 83 3.44 4.28 15.13
C ALA A 83 1.94 4.49 15.43
N MET A 84 1.45 5.69 15.23
CA MET A 84 0.05 6.06 15.49
C MET A 84 -0.41 7.21 14.60
N CYS A 85 -1.73 7.42 14.55
CA CYS A 85 -2.30 8.58 13.87
C CYS A 85 -2.57 9.71 14.86
N ASP A 86 -2.21 10.94 14.49
CA ASP A 86 -2.49 12.18 15.25
C ASP A 86 -3.84 12.82 14.93
N THR A 87 -4.59 12.22 14.00
CA THR A 87 -5.98 12.56 13.73
C THR A 87 -6.90 11.67 14.59
N ALA A 88 -7.95 12.26 15.15
CA ALA A 88 -8.91 11.51 15.96
C ALA A 88 -9.50 10.33 15.19
N ALA A 89 -9.46 9.14 15.78
CA ALA A 89 -9.80 7.87 15.11
C ALA A 89 -11.21 7.85 14.51
N MET A 90 -12.18 8.46 15.19
CA MET A 90 -13.56 8.59 14.71
C MET A 90 -13.71 9.43 13.42
N ILE A 91 -12.66 10.17 13.04
CA ILE A 91 -12.63 10.96 11.80
C ILE A 91 -11.71 10.30 10.77
N TYR A 92 -10.62 9.71 11.25
CA TYR A 92 -9.58 9.14 10.38
C TYR A 92 -9.96 7.77 9.79
N LEU A 93 -10.56 6.88 10.60
CA LEU A 93 -10.93 5.54 10.19
C LEU A 93 -12.23 5.56 9.39
N PRO A 94 -12.23 5.14 8.13
CA PRO A 94 -13.44 5.12 7.32
C PRO A 94 -14.30 3.89 7.63
N LEU A 95 -15.59 3.93 7.27
CA LEU A 95 -16.50 2.79 7.29
C LEU A 95 -16.65 2.15 8.68
N LEU A 96 -16.62 2.96 9.74
CA LEU A 96 -16.74 2.46 11.12
C LEU A 96 -18.11 1.84 11.38
N GLU A 97 -19.17 2.46 10.87
CA GLU A 97 -20.55 1.97 11.04
C GLU A 97 -20.75 0.65 10.28
N GLU A 98 -20.29 0.58 9.02
CA GLU A 98 -20.47 -0.58 8.17
C GLU A 98 -19.67 -1.80 8.68
N THR A 99 -18.51 -1.55 9.28
CA THR A 99 -17.66 -2.63 9.84
C THR A 99 -17.98 -2.93 11.29
N GLY A 100 -18.79 -2.11 11.97
CA GLY A 100 -19.09 -2.22 13.40
C GLY A 100 -17.87 -2.02 14.30
N HIS A 101 -16.81 -1.36 13.80
CA HIS A 101 -15.60 -1.12 14.57
C HIS A 101 -15.74 0.16 15.43
N MET A 102 -15.43 0.04 16.72
CA MET A 102 -15.28 1.15 17.64
C MET A 102 -13.81 1.30 17.99
N PRO A 103 -13.17 2.43 17.64
CA PRO A 103 -11.78 2.68 18.00
C PRO A 103 -11.53 2.62 19.50
N SER A 104 -10.44 1.98 19.91
CA SER A 104 -10.11 1.77 21.31
C SER A 104 -9.74 3.06 22.05
N GLN A 105 -9.27 4.07 21.31
CA GLN A 105 -8.83 5.34 21.86
C GLN A 105 -8.94 6.47 20.84
N LYS A 106 -8.83 7.72 21.32
CA LYS A 106 -8.95 8.92 20.47
C LYS A 106 -7.92 8.97 19.35
N TYR A 107 -6.69 8.56 19.62
CA TYR A 107 -5.59 8.50 18.65
C TYR A 107 -5.10 7.06 18.62
N THR A 108 -5.50 6.33 17.61
CA THR A 108 -5.23 4.88 17.51
C THR A 108 -3.81 4.58 17.05
N MET A 109 -3.28 3.47 17.56
CA MET A 109 -2.00 2.91 17.18
C MET A 109 -2.08 2.20 15.82
N ALA A 110 -0.95 2.12 15.12
CA ALA A 110 -0.83 1.50 13.80
C ALA A 110 -1.41 0.07 13.72
N PRO A 111 -1.21 -0.82 14.71
CA PRO A 111 -1.79 -2.17 14.65
C PRO A 111 -3.31 -2.18 14.56
N GLU A 112 -3.98 -1.30 15.31
CA GLU A 112 -5.44 -1.19 15.25
C GLU A 112 -5.91 -0.62 13.92
N ILE A 113 -5.20 0.39 13.39
CA ILE A 113 -5.53 1.01 12.10
C ILE A 113 -5.34 0.00 10.96
N PHE A 114 -4.26 -0.78 11.00
CA PHE A 114 -4.01 -1.85 10.03
C PHE A 114 -5.08 -2.94 10.12
N GLY A 115 -5.40 -3.40 11.33
CA GLY A 115 -6.48 -4.37 11.56
C GLY A 115 -7.85 -3.86 11.07
N HIS A 116 -8.09 -2.54 11.15
CA HIS A 116 -9.32 -1.96 10.60
C HIS A 116 -9.33 -1.99 9.06
N ALA A 117 -8.20 -1.74 8.39
CA ALA A 117 -8.11 -1.89 6.94
C ALA A 117 -8.42 -3.34 6.50
N GLN A 118 -7.88 -4.33 7.20
CA GLN A 118 -8.18 -5.75 6.98
C GLN A 118 -9.67 -6.08 7.23
N ARG A 119 -10.26 -5.47 8.26
CA ARG A 119 -11.70 -5.60 8.55
C ARG A 119 -12.55 -5.08 7.41
N ILE A 120 -12.23 -3.90 6.84
CA ILE A 120 -12.92 -3.36 5.67
C ILE A 120 -12.82 -4.34 4.50
N ALA A 121 -11.62 -4.82 4.19
CA ALA A 121 -11.40 -5.74 3.08
C ALA A 121 -12.20 -7.04 3.25
N THR A 122 -12.30 -7.55 4.46
CA THR A 122 -13.09 -8.75 4.78
C THR A 122 -14.60 -8.48 4.70
N THR A 123 -15.07 -7.37 5.29
CA THR A 123 -16.51 -7.03 5.33
C THR A 123 -17.10 -6.86 3.93
N PHE A 124 -16.30 -6.34 3.01
CA PHE A 124 -16.73 -6.10 1.62
C PHE A 124 -16.19 -7.12 0.61
N ASP A 125 -15.65 -8.26 1.04
CA ASP A 125 -15.07 -9.34 0.20
C ASP A 125 -14.04 -8.83 -0.82
N LEU A 126 -13.24 -7.81 -0.45
CA LEU A 126 -12.28 -7.19 -1.35
C LEU A 126 -11.00 -8.01 -1.53
N TYR A 127 -10.71 -8.93 -0.62
CA TYR A 127 -9.54 -9.82 -0.73
C TYR A 127 -9.59 -10.68 -1.99
N GLU A 128 -10.76 -11.22 -2.35
CA GLU A 128 -10.94 -12.02 -3.56
C GLU A 128 -10.74 -11.21 -4.85
N LYS A 129 -10.84 -9.88 -4.73
CA LYS A 129 -10.69 -8.94 -5.84
C LYS A 129 -9.28 -8.33 -5.91
N ALA A 130 -8.38 -8.69 -4.99
CA ALA A 130 -7.09 -8.04 -4.85
C ALA A 130 -5.94 -8.81 -5.48
N LEU A 131 -5.01 -8.09 -6.10
CA LEU A 131 -3.70 -8.55 -6.55
C LEU A 131 -2.65 -7.87 -5.70
N PHE A 132 -2.12 -8.59 -4.71
CA PHE A 132 -1.05 -8.12 -3.84
C PHE A 132 0.34 -8.42 -4.42
N SER A 133 1.37 -7.81 -3.83
CA SER A 133 2.76 -7.88 -4.29
C SER A 133 2.86 -7.61 -5.80
N THR A 134 1.99 -6.72 -6.30
CA THR A 134 1.81 -6.44 -7.72
C THR A 134 1.86 -4.93 -7.95
N GLN A 135 2.92 -4.47 -8.59
CA GLN A 135 3.12 -3.05 -8.89
C GLN A 135 2.70 -2.75 -10.33
N VAL A 136 1.82 -1.78 -10.52
CA VAL A 136 1.50 -1.23 -11.84
C VAL A 136 2.72 -0.49 -12.40
N THR A 137 3.13 -0.84 -13.60
CA THR A 137 4.30 -0.27 -14.29
C THR A 137 3.93 0.65 -15.44
N ALA A 138 2.76 0.45 -16.05
CA ALA A 138 2.25 1.31 -17.11
C ALA A 138 0.72 1.33 -17.13
N LEU A 139 0.17 2.44 -17.60
CA LEU A 139 -1.26 2.66 -17.87
C LEU A 139 -1.37 3.30 -19.24
N ASP A 140 -1.87 2.55 -20.23
CA ASP A 140 -2.01 2.99 -21.58
C ASP A 140 -3.49 2.98 -21.98
N TRP A 141 -3.97 4.06 -22.57
CA TRP A 141 -5.32 4.11 -23.12
C TRP A 141 -5.35 3.52 -24.53
N ASP A 142 -6.22 2.55 -24.75
CA ASP A 142 -6.47 1.97 -26.09
C ASP A 142 -7.74 2.59 -26.70
N GLU A 143 -7.53 3.44 -27.69
CA GLU A 143 -8.61 4.10 -28.42
C GLU A 143 -9.49 3.13 -29.23
N THR A 144 -8.97 1.95 -29.59
CA THR A 144 -9.71 0.98 -30.37
C THR A 144 -10.74 0.23 -29.53
N THR A 145 -10.35 -0.17 -28.33
CA THR A 145 -11.20 -0.94 -27.41
C THR A 145 -11.87 -0.07 -26.35
N HIS A 146 -11.52 1.20 -26.26
CA HIS A 146 -11.93 2.12 -25.19
C HIS A 146 -11.69 1.51 -23.80
N ARG A 147 -10.45 1.05 -23.59
CA ARG A 147 -10.01 0.42 -22.33
C ARG A 147 -8.67 0.96 -21.91
N TRP A 148 -8.48 1.04 -20.62
CA TRP A 148 -7.15 1.15 -20.02
C TRP A 148 -6.46 -0.19 -20.07
N ILE A 149 -5.23 -0.21 -20.58
CA ILE A 149 -4.34 -1.37 -20.53
C ILE A 149 -3.37 -1.15 -19.39
N ILE A 150 -3.46 -2.01 -18.39
CA ILE A 150 -2.66 -1.94 -17.17
C ILE A 150 -1.60 -3.03 -17.25
N SER A 151 -0.33 -2.64 -17.22
CA SER A 151 0.81 -3.54 -17.15
C SER A 151 1.38 -3.56 -15.74
N THR A 152 1.86 -4.72 -15.29
CA THR A 152 2.43 -4.89 -13.95
C THR A 152 3.86 -5.46 -13.99
N ASN A 153 4.57 -5.34 -12.86
CA ASN A 153 5.89 -5.96 -12.65
C ASN A 153 5.86 -7.50 -12.69
N ARG A 154 4.67 -8.12 -12.69
CA ARG A 154 4.47 -9.57 -12.77
C ARG A 154 4.10 -10.04 -14.18
N GLY A 155 4.16 -9.14 -15.16
CA GLY A 155 3.84 -9.42 -16.55
C GLY A 155 2.33 -9.49 -16.84
N ASP A 156 1.49 -9.06 -15.92
CA ASP A 156 0.04 -9.02 -16.12
C ASP A 156 -0.34 -7.98 -17.17
N LYS A 157 -1.42 -8.28 -17.90
CA LYS A 157 -2.14 -7.37 -18.78
C LYS A 157 -3.60 -7.34 -18.36
N ILE A 158 -4.03 -6.24 -17.75
CA ILE A 158 -5.39 -6.08 -17.26
C ILE A 158 -6.06 -4.98 -18.07
N ARG A 159 -7.22 -5.26 -18.65
CA ARG A 159 -8.05 -4.30 -19.35
C ARG A 159 -9.12 -3.78 -18.41
N ALA A 160 -9.24 -2.46 -18.27
CA ALA A 160 -10.23 -1.84 -17.40
C ALA A 160 -11.01 -0.74 -18.13
N GLN A 161 -12.30 -0.65 -17.87
CA GLN A 161 -13.11 0.46 -18.38
C GLN A 161 -12.78 1.75 -17.61
N PHE A 162 -12.61 1.65 -16.32
CA PHE A 162 -12.26 2.76 -15.44
C PHE A 162 -11.04 2.40 -14.58
N VAL A 163 -10.23 3.41 -14.29
CA VAL A 163 -9.09 3.29 -13.37
C VAL A 163 -9.21 4.35 -12.29
N THR A 164 -9.08 3.96 -11.04
CA THR A 164 -8.97 4.87 -9.90
C THR A 164 -7.59 4.75 -9.26
N MET A 165 -7.04 5.89 -8.83
CA MET A 165 -5.71 5.98 -8.23
C MET A 165 -5.81 6.28 -6.75
N GLY A 166 -5.43 5.32 -5.91
CA GLY A 166 -5.38 5.44 -4.44
C GLY A 166 -4.00 5.14 -3.88
N THR A 167 -2.93 5.54 -4.60
CA THR A 167 -1.55 5.09 -4.32
C THR A 167 -0.93 5.67 -3.04
N GLY A 168 -1.42 6.79 -2.53
CA GLY A 168 -0.87 7.44 -1.33
C GLY A 168 0.61 7.84 -1.44
N PRO A 169 1.14 8.64 -0.49
CA PRO A 169 2.52 9.13 -0.53
C PRO A 169 3.50 8.36 0.37
N LEU A 170 3.05 7.52 1.33
CA LEU A 170 3.87 7.04 2.45
C LEU A 170 4.24 5.54 2.35
N HIS A 171 4.39 5.01 1.15
CA HIS A 171 4.74 3.61 0.90
C HIS A 171 6.15 3.42 0.33
N ARG A 172 6.67 4.41 -0.40
CA ARG A 172 7.97 4.34 -1.07
C ARG A 172 9.05 5.06 -0.26
N PRO A 173 10.08 4.36 0.23
CA PRO A 173 11.19 4.97 0.94
C PRO A 173 11.92 6.00 0.08
N LYS A 174 12.35 7.09 0.70
CA LYS A 174 13.28 8.06 0.13
C LYS A 174 14.40 8.31 1.10
N LEU A 175 15.61 8.40 0.60
CA LEU A 175 16.78 8.71 1.41
C LEU A 175 17.04 10.22 1.43
N PRO A 176 17.52 10.78 2.55
CA PRO A 176 17.95 12.17 2.59
C PRO A 176 19.20 12.38 1.72
N GLY A 177 19.22 13.40 0.90
CA GLY A 177 20.37 13.80 0.09
C GLY A 177 21.45 14.50 0.91
N VAL A 178 21.98 13.81 1.94
CA VAL A 178 23.02 14.36 2.82
C VAL A 178 24.40 13.81 2.46
N PRO A 179 25.47 14.65 2.52
CA PRO A 179 26.83 14.17 2.30
C PRO A 179 27.20 13.07 3.30
N GLY A 180 27.84 12.02 2.82
CA GLY A 180 28.34 10.93 3.65
C GLY A 180 27.35 9.78 3.89
N ILE A 181 26.13 9.83 3.38
CA ILE A 181 25.17 8.74 3.52
C ILE A 181 25.70 7.41 2.94
N ASP A 182 26.40 7.48 1.81
CA ASP A 182 26.97 6.30 1.15
C ASP A 182 28.20 5.74 1.89
N SER A 183 28.93 6.58 2.62
CA SER A 183 30.11 6.19 3.39
C SER A 183 29.80 5.84 4.85
N PHE A 184 28.55 5.97 5.31
CA PHE A 184 28.16 5.54 6.64
C PHE A 184 28.25 4.03 6.76
N GLU A 185 29.05 3.55 7.73
CA GLU A 185 29.34 2.13 7.94
C GLU A 185 28.44 1.48 9.00
N GLY A 186 27.66 2.29 9.73
CA GLY A 186 26.70 1.78 10.71
C GLY A 186 25.48 1.13 10.08
N HIS A 187 24.73 0.40 10.90
CA HIS A 187 23.45 -0.19 10.46
C HIS A 187 22.46 0.91 10.06
N CYS A 188 21.75 0.70 8.96
CA CYS A 188 20.83 1.69 8.41
C CYS A 188 19.56 1.01 7.90
N PHE A 189 18.41 1.49 8.35
CA PHE A 189 17.09 1.05 7.89
C PHE A 189 16.13 2.24 7.80
N HIS A 190 15.11 2.10 6.99
CA HIS A 190 14.08 3.13 6.82
C HIS A 190 12.89 2.85 7.75
N THR A 191 12.20 3.87 8.27
CA THR A 191 11.05 3.71 9.18
C THR A 191 9.94 2.83 8.59
N SER A 192 9.70 2.90 7.27
CA SER A 192 8.72 2.03 6.60
C SER A 192 9.26 0.62 6.27
N ARG A 193 10.49 0.33 6.67
CA ARG A 193 11.17 -0.97 6.61
C ARG A 193 11.94 -1.16 7.91
N TRP A 194 11.20 -1.08 9.04
CA TRP A 194 11.78 -1.16 10.37
C TRP A 194 12.44 -2.51 10.58
N ASP A 195 13.68 -2.49 11.00
CA ASP A 195 14.48 -3.70 11.19
C ASP A 195 14.32 -4.23 12.61
N TYR A 196 13.39 -5.13 12.79
CA TYR A 196 13.11 -5.77 14.08
C TYR A 196 14.18 -6.80 14.48
N GLU A 197 14.91 -7.38 13.53
CA GLU A 197 16.02 -8.27 13.84
C GLU A 197 17.14 -7.48 14.57
N TYR A 198 17.42 -6.27 14.09
CA TYR A 198 18.41 -5.40 14.69
C TYR A 198 17.92 -4.73 15.98
N THR A 199 16.71 -4.23 16.02
CA THR A 199 16.19 -3.42 17.13
C THR A 199 15.51 -4.22 18.24
N GLY A 200 15.12 -5.45 17.97
CA GLY A 200 14.21 -6.24 18.80
C GLY A 200 12.75 -5.83 18.60
N GLY A 201 11.84 -6.61 19.21
CA GLY A 201 10.40 -6.46 19.01
C GLY A 201 9.88 -7.36 17.89
N ASP A 202 8.70 -7.03 17.35
CA ASP A 202 8.08 -7.80 16.26
C ASP A 202 7.33 -6.90 15.27
N PRO A 203 7.05 -7.41 14.04
CA PRO A 203 6.41 -6.63 12.98
C PRO A 203 4.96 -6.22 13.23
N SER A 204 4.35 -6.59 14.37
CA SER A 204 3.04 -6.06 14.73
C SER A 204 3.07 -4.55 14.95
N GLY A 205 4.27 -4.00 15.25
CA GLY A 205 4.43 -2.59 15.59
C GLY A 205 3.81 -2.22 16.94
N ALA A 206 3.45 -3.22 17.75
CA ALA A 206 2.97 -2.99 19.10
C ALA A 206 4.05 -2.30 19.94
N PRO A 207 3.68 -1.39 20.86
CA PRO A 207 4.65 -0.70 21.73
C PRO A 207 5.35 -1.65 22.69
#